data_575d9b98d28896db0b6eb3ec3a31b8c5
#
_entry.id   575d9b98d28896db0b6eb3ec3a31b8c5
#
_cell.length_a   1.000
_cell.length_b   1.000
_cell.length_c   1.000
_cell.angle_alpha   90.00
_cell.angle_beta   90.00
_cell.angle_gamma   90.00
#
_symmetry.space_group_name_H-M   'P 1'
#
loop_
_entity.id
_entity.type
_entity.pdbx_description
1 polymer ?
#
loop_
_entity_poly.entity_id
_entity_poly.type
_entity_poly.pdbx_seq_one_letter_code
_entity_poly.pdbx_strand_id
1 'polypeptide(L)'
;LTVRRTGDGYELIAGERRLRAARAAGLSEVPCLIMSASEADSSAIALVENLQRRDLDFFEEAAGYRQLIDRYGLTQEEAARKVGKTQSAVANKLRLLKLSPENMRMIRDGGLSERHARAILRLPGEQERLRATAQIIEHQWNVSRTEQYIDRLLSDPPEKPAGTMRRLIKDVRLFLNTVDKAVGMMKESGVNTSYEKEEREDGILVKILIPHARR
;
A
#
# COMPACT_ATOMS: atom_id res chain seq x y z
N LEU A 1 -3.75 -39.73 -3.32
CA LEU A 1 -2.59 -38.98 -2.83
C LEU A 1 -1.65 -38.66 -3.98
N THR A 2 -0.80 -37.63 -3.83
CA THR A 2 0.29 -37.36 -4.77
C THR A 2 1.61 -37.60 -4.04
N VAL A 3 2.43 -38.49 -4.59
CA VAL A 3 3.71 -38.90 -3.98
C VAL A 3 4.86 -38.85 -5.00
N ARG A 4 6.07 -38.68 -4.51
CA ARG A 4 7.28 -38.91 -5.32
C ARG A 4 8.03 -40.13 -4.82
N ARG A 5 8.74 -40.78 -5.72
CA ARG A 5 9.62 -41.90 -5.38
C ARG A 5 10.91 -41.37 -4.77
N THR A 6 11.31 -41.90 -3.62
CA THR A 6 12.63 -41.74 -2.99
C THR A 6 13.39 -43.06 -3.03
N GLY A 7 14.67 -43.05 -2.69
CA GLY A 7 15.48 -44.30 -2.77
C GLY A 7 14.82 -45.49 -2.10
N ASP A 8 14.29 -45.33 -0.91
CA ASP A 8 13.73 -46.41 -0.09
C ASP A 8 12.19 -46.38 0.04
N GLY A 9 11.49 -45.53 -0.74
CA GLY A 9 10.03 -45.49 -0.60
C GLY A 9 9.37 -44.34 -1.35
N TYR A 10 8.31 -43.79 -0.72
CA TYR A 10 7.54 -42.70 -1.29
C TYR A 10 7.40 -41.55 -0.29
N GLU A 11 7.61 -40.35 -0.74
CA GLU A 11 7.35 -39.11 0.00
C GLU A 11 6.05 -38.45 -0.44
N LEU A 12 5.21 -38.05 0.53
CA LEU A 12 3.97 -37.37 0.23
C LEU A 12 4.23 -35.93 -0.24
N ILE A 13 3.80 -35.58 -1.45
CA ILE A 13 3.81 -34.22 -1.99
C ILE A 13 2.51 -33.49 -1.60
N ALA A 14 1.36 -34.16 -1.77
CA ALA A 14 0.04 -33.58 -1.54
C ALA A 14 -0.98 -34.60 -1.06
N GLY A 15 -1.94 -34.14 -0.22
CA GLY A 15 -3.02 -34.99 0.27
C GLY A 15 -2.92 -35.38 1.74
N GLU A 16 -2.23 -34.63 2.60
CA GLU A 16 -2.02 -34.92 4.03
C GLU A 16 -3.32 -35.25 4.77
N ARG A 17 -4.38 -34.44 4.58
CA ARG A 17 -5.69 -34.69 5.21
C ARG A 17 -6.30 -36.04 4.79
N ARG A 18 -6.16 -36.38 3.49
CA ARG A 18 -6.63 -37.66 2.94
C ARG A 18 -5.83 -38.83 3.48
N LEU A 19 -4.49 -38.68 3.63
CA LEU A 19 -3.63 -39.70 4.26
C LEU A 19 -4.02 -39.92 5.71
N ARG A 20 -4.26 -38.87 6.51
CA ARG A 20 -4.71 -38.97 7.88
C ARG A 20 -6.07 -39.64 8.00
N ALA A 21 -7.02 -39.29 7.13
CA ALA A 21 -8.32 -39.94 7.09
C ALA A 21 -8.25 -41.41 6.73
N ALA A 22 -7.42 -41.79 5.76
CA ALA A 22 -7.19 -43.16 5.35
C ALA A 22 -6.59 -43.98 6.50
N ARG A 23 -5.60 -43.47 7.23
CA ARG A 23 -5.02 -44.07 8.41
C ARG A 23 -6.05 -44.27 9.54
N ALA A 24 -6.87 -43.25 9.80
CA ALA A 24 -7.95 -43.33 10.79
C ALA A 24 -9.03 -44.34 10.41
N ALA A 25 -9.28 -44.55 9.13
CA ALA A 25 -10.20 -45.56 8.61
C ALA A 25 -9.59 -46.96 8.49
N GLY A 26 -8.34 -47.16 8.91
CA GLY A 26 -7.67 -48.46 8.88
C GLY A 26 -7.35 -49.00 7.49
N LEU A 27 -7.30 -48.12 6.46
CA LEU A 27 -6.97 -48.56 5.10
C LEU A 27 -5.48 -48.92 5.02
N SER A 28 -5.19 -50.13 4.53
CA SER A 28 -3.83 -50.64 4.30
C SER A 28 -3.21 -50.07 3.00
N GLU A 29 -4.04 -49.70 2.05
CA GLU A 29 -3.62 -49.18 0.74
C GLU A 29 -4.46 -47.98 0.34
N VAL A 30 -3.82 -47.02 -0.35
CA VAL A 30 -4.49 -45.85 -0.87
C VAL A 30 -4.01 -45.56 -2.31
N PRO A 31 -4.88 -45.14 -3.23
CA PRO A 31 -4.47 -44.80 -4.58
C PRO A 31 -3.57 -43.56 -4.57
N CYS A 32 -2.41 -43.69 -5.23
CA CYS A 32 -1.40 -42.65 -5.33
C CYS A 32 -1.06 -42.34 -6.78
N LEU A 33 -0.95 -41.04 -7.09
CA LEU A 33 -0.30 -40.56 -8.31
C LEU A 33 1.19 -40.41 -8.01
N ILE A 34 2.03 -41.22 -8.69
CA ILE A 34 3.49 -41.15 -8.54
C ILE A 34 4.03 -40.12 -9.51
N MET A 35 4.70 -39.09 -9.02
CA MET A 35 5.33 -38.06 -9.82
C MET A 35 6.85 -38.23 -9.78
N SER A 36 7.48 -38.17 -10.96
CA SER A 36 8.93 -38.12 -11.15
C SER A 36 9.39 -36.66 -11.22
N ALA A 37 9.26 -35.95 -10.11
CA ALA A 37 9.63 -34.53 -10.03
C ALA A 37 10.91 -34.37 -9.20
N SER A 38 11.73 -33.38 -9.55
CA SER A 38 12.84 -32.95 -8.70
C SER A 38 12.32 -32.49 -7.33
N GLU A 39 13.20 -32.41 -6.35
CA GLU A 39 12.80 -31.87 -5.00
C GLU A 39 12.18 -30.48 -5.08
N ALA A 40 12.73 -29.63 -5.94
CA ALA A 40 12.22 -28.30 -6.19
C ALA A 40 10.81 -28.32 -6.81
N ASP A 41 10.57 -29.19 -7.81
CA ASP A 41 9.26 -29.30 -8.46
C ASP A 41 8.19 -29.84 -7.52
N SER A 42 8.53 -30.82 -6.69
CA SER A 42 7.62 -31.38 -5.70
C SER A 42 7.18 -30.34 -4.64
N SER A 43 8.14 -29.54 -4.17
CA SER A 43 7.87 -28.46 -3.22
C SER A 43 7.07 -27.34 -3.86
N ALA A 44 7.30 -27.03 -5.14
CA ALA A 44 6.52 -26.02 -5.89
C ALA A 44 5.06 -26.49 -6.06
N ILE A 45 4.83 -27.76 -6.39
CA ILE A 45 3.49 -28.35 -6.51
C ILE A 45 2.73 -28.24 -5.18
N ALA A 46 3.37 -28.59 -4.07
CA ALA A 46 2.76 -28.51 -2.74
C ALA A 46 2.41 -27.06 -2.37
N LEU A 47 3.27 -26.09 -2.70
CA LEU A 47 3.02 -24.68 -2.47
C LEU A 47 1.85 -24.17 -3.33
N VAL A 48 1.79 -24.56 -4.60
CA VAL A 48 0.68 -24.20 -5.51
C VAL A 48 -0.64 -24.79 -5.00
N GLU A 49 -0.66 -26.04 -4.55
CA GLU A 49 -1.86 -26.65 -3.96
C GLU A 49 -2.34 -25.87 -2.72
N ASN A 50 -1.40 -25.49 -1.84
CA ASN A 50 -1.73 -24.70 -0.67
C ASN A 50 -2.28 -23.32 -1.02
N LEU A 51 -1.75 -22.67 -2.07
CA LEU A 51 -2.23 -21.39 -2.59
C LEU A 51 -3.63 -21.47 -3.24
N GLN A 52 -4.08 -22.66 -3.65
CA GLN A 52 -5.43 -22.89 -4.19
C GLN A 52 -6.49 -23.11 -3.11
N ARG A 53 -6.10 -23.08 -1.83
CA ARG A 53 -7.06 -23.18 -0.71
C ARG A 53 -7.96 -21.96 -0.69
N ARG A 54 -9.25 -22.16 -0.35
CA ARG A 54 -10.27 -21.11 -0.32
C ARG A 54 -10.27 -20.24 0.93
N ASP A 55 -9.52 -20.64 1.94
CA ASP A 55 -9.48 -20.04 3.28
C ASP A 55 -8.30 -19.08 3.49
N LEU A 56 -7.45 -18.86 2.49
CA LEU A 56 -6.35 -17.89 2.55
C LEU A 56 -6.87 -16.45 2.45
N ASP A 57 -6.35 -15.59 3.31
CA ASP A 57 -6.51 -14.15 3.11
C ASP A 57 -5.64 -13.64 1.94
N PHE A 58 -5.95 -12.45 1.44
CA PHE A 58 -5.24 -11.91 0.28
C PHE A 58 -3.79 -11.50 0.54
N PHE A 59 -3.37 -11.32 1.81
CA PHE A 59 -1.97 -11.11 2.19
C PHE A 59 -1.21 -12.44 2.25
N GLU A 60 -1.86 -13.49 2.75
CA GLU A 60 -1.30 -14.85 2.75
C GLU A 60 -1.10 -15.34 1.33
N GLU A 61 -2.08 -15.09 0.44
CA GLU A 61 -1.98 -15.40 -0.97
C GLU A 61 -0.80 -14.63 -1.62
N ALA A 62 -0.65 -13.33 -1.31
CA ALA A 62 0.47 -12.51 -1.78
C ALA A 62 1.83 -13.04 -1.29
N ALA A 63 1.92 -13.43 -0.01
CA ALA A 63 3.13 -14.00 0.57
C ALA A 63 3.50 -15.34 -0.09
N GLY A 64 2.50 -16.17 -0.37
CA GLY A 64 2.70 -17.42 -1.10
C GLY A 64 3.21 -17.20 -2.54
N TYR A 65 2.69 -16.20 -3.27
CA TYR A 65 3.21 -15.84 -4.59
C TYR A 65 4.67 -15.35 -4.50
N ARG A 66 5.00 -14.54 -3.50
CA ARG A 66 6.38 -14.10 -3.25
C ARG A 66 7.29 -15.29 -2.99
N GLN A 67 6.88 -16.20 -2.12
CA GLN A 67 7.64 -17.41 -1.83
C GLN A 67 7.83 -18.30 -3.06
N LEU A 68 6.80 -18.43 -3.92
CA LEU A 68 6.88 -19.20 -5.16
C LEU A 68 7.93 -18.60 -6.10
N ILE A 69 7.94 -17.26 -6.24
CA ILE A 69 8.89 -16.54 -7.09
C ILE A 69 10.32 -16.65 -6.55
N ASP A 70 10.51 -16.29 -5.26
CA ASP A 70 11.84 -16.14 -4.67
C ASP A 70 12.51 -17.52 -4.49
N ARG A 71 11.76 -18.56 -4.09
CA ARG A 71 12.32 -19.89 -3.80
C ARG A 71 12.65 -20.68 -5.06
N TYR A 72 11.87 -20.47 -6.14
CA TYR A 72 12.04 -21.25 -7.37
C TYR A 72 12.57 -20.43 -8.55
N GLY A 73 12.96 -19.17 -8.33
CA GLY A 73 13.53 -18.31 -9.37
C GLY A 73 12.58 -18.01 -10.52
N LEU A 74 11.26 -18.06 -10.27
CA LEU A 74 10.24 -17.87 -11.30
C LEU A 74 10.03 -16.38 -11.59
N THR A 75 9.70 -16.07 -12.82
CA THR A 75 9.12 -14.78 -13.17
C THR A 75 7.67 -14.69 -12.66
N GLN A 76 7.13 -13.46 -12.54
CA GLN A 76 5.73 -13.27 -12.17
C GLN A 76 4.76 -13.94 -13.15
N GLU A 77 5.12 -13.99 -14.43
CA GLU A 77 4.32 -14.64 -15.47
C GLU A 77 4.30 -16.17 -15.29
N GLU A 78 5.45 -16.78 -15.05
CA GLU A 78 5.55 -18.23 -14.80
C GLU A 78 4.80 -18.63 -13.51
N ALA A 79 4.96 -17.84 -12.45
CA ALA A 79 4.20 -18.05 -11.20
C ALA A 79 2.69 -17.94 -11.45
N ALA A 80 2.24 -16.93 -12.19
CA ALA A 80 0.83 -16.75 -12.54
C ALA A 80 0.28 -17.95 -13.32
N ARG A 81 1.03 -18.45 -14.31
CA ARG A 81 0.66 -19.63 -15.09
C ARG A 81 0.53 -20.88 -14.21
N LYS A 82 1.48 -21.07 -13.27
CA LYS A 82 1.45 -22.22 -12.34
C LYS A 82 0.22 -22.20 -11.40
N VAL A 83 -0.21 -21.00 -10.96
CA VAL A 83 -1.37 -20.88 -10.06
C VAL A 83 -2.71 -20.64 -10.80
N GLY A 84 -2.72 -20.64 -12.13
CA GLY A 84 -3.94 -20.44 -12.94
C GLY A 84 -4.50 -19.02 -12.85
N LYS A 85 -3.64 -18.01 -12.69
CA LYS A 85 -4.00 -16.59 -12.61
C LYS A 85 -3.34 -15.79 -13.74
N THR A 86 -3.78 -14.54 -13.91
CA THR A 86 -3.10 -13.60 -14.81
C THR A 86 -1.86 -13.00 -14.14
N GLN A 87 -0.85 -12.63 -14.91
CA GLN A 87 0.33 -11.94 -14.39
C GLN A 87 -0.06 -10.65 -13.65
N SER A 88 -1.03 -9.89 -14.16
CA SER A 88 -1.51 -8.67 -13.52
C SER A 88 -2.17 -8.92 -12.16
N ALA A 89 -2.89 -10.03 -12.00
CA ALA A 89 -3.48 -10.42 -10.72
C ALA A 89 -2.38 -10.73 -9.68
N VAL A 90 -1.36 -11.52 -10.07
CA VAL A 90 -0.21 -11.82 -9.20
C VAL A 90 0.57 -10.54 -8.86
N ALA A 91 0.84 -9.68 -9.83
CA ALA A 91 1.53 -8.40 -9.60
C ALA A 91 0.76 -7.50 -8.63
N ASN A 92 -0.56 -7.39 -8.75
CA ASN A 92 -1.41 -6.62 -7.83
C ASN A 92 -1.36 -7.17 -6.40
N LYS A 93 -1.41 -8.49 -6.24
CA LYS A 93 -1.24 -9.14 -4.93
C LYS A 93 0.13 -8.86 -4.32
N LEU A 94 1.20 -9.05 -5.08
CA LEU A 94 2.57 -8.78 -4.61
C LEU A 94 2.78 -7.34 -4.15
N ARG A 95 2.10 -6.38 -4.79
CA ARG A 95 2.16 -4.97 -4.37
C ARG A 95 1.64 -4.75 -2.95
N LEU A 96 0.69 -5.55 -2.47
CA LEU A 96 0.12 -5.44 -1.12
C LEU A 96 1.17 -5.69 -0.03
N LEU A 97 2.21 -6.48 -0.33
CA LEU A 97 3.33 -6.72 0.59
C LEU A 97 4.21 -5.48 0.84
N LYS A 98 3.95 -4.35 0.16
CA LYS A 98 4.58 -3.05 0.46
C LYS A 98 3.91 -2.31 1.63
N LEU A 99 2.76 -2.77 2.11
CA LEU A 99 2.14 -2.26 3.33
C LEU A 99 2.94 -2.76 4.54
N SER A 100 3.01 -1.94 5.59
CA SER A 100 3.66 -2.35 6.83
C SER A 100 2.88 -3.47 7.54
N PRO A 101 3.53 -4.27 8.38
CA PRO A 101 2.85 -5.30 9.18
C PRO A 101 1.70 -4.73 10.02
N GLU A 102 1.86 -3.51 10.54
CA GLU A 102 0.82 -2.82 11.31
C GLU A 102 -0.40 -2.51 10.45
N ASN A 103 -0.17 -1.95 9.25
CA ASN A 103 -1.25 -1.62 8.32
C ASN A 103 -1.98 -2.88 7.85
N MET A 104 -1.25 -3.97 7.55
CA MET A 104 -1.84 -5.25 7.18
C MET A 104 -2.72 -5.81 8.30
N ARG A 105 -2.28 -5.70 9.56
CA ARG A 105 -3.08 -6.12 10.71
C ARG A 105 -4.35 -5.30 10.82
N MET A 106 -4.26 -3.97 10.78
CA MET A 106 -5.44 -3.09 10.83
C MET A 106 -6.46 -3.42 9.74
N ILE A 107 -5.99 -3.68 8.51
CA ILE A 107 -6.84 -4.04 7.38
C ILE A 107 -7.57 -5.37 7.63
N ARG A 108 -6.88 -6.38 8.17
CA ARG A 108 -7.49 -7.66 8.54
C ARG A 108 -8.53 -7.51 9.65
N ASP A 109 -8.13 -6.89 10.75
CA ASP A 109 -8.96 -6.72 11.95
C ASP A 109 -10.19 -5.86 11.65
N GLY A 110 -10.04 -4.87 10.76
CA GLY A 110 -11.13 -4.02 10.27
C GLY A 110 -12.00 -4.65 9.18
N GLY A 111 -11.73 -5.89 8.77
CA GLY A 111 -12.51 -6.58 7.72
C GLY A 111 -12.46 -5.92 6.35
N LEU A 112 -11.42 -5.16 6.06
CA LEU A 112 -11.28 -4.45 4.79
C LEU A 112 -10.91 -5.43 3.66
N SER A 113 -11.47 -5.20 2.48
CA SER A 113 -11.19 -6.02 1.30
C SER A 113 -9.86 -5.66 0.62
N GLU A 114 -9.39 -6.54 -0.27
CA GLU A 114 -8.22 -6.30 -1.12
C GLU A 114 -8.29 -4.96 -1.88
N ARG A 115 -9.50 -4.57 -2.32
CA ARG A 115 -9.70 -3.29 -3.03
C ARG A 115 -9.40 -2.09 -2.14
N HIS A 116 -9.79 -2.13 -0.86
CA HIS A 116 -9.42 -1.11 0.12
C HIS A 116 -7.91 -1.05 0.31
N ALA A 117 -7.25 -2.20 0.50
CA ALA A 117 -5.80 -2.30 0.65
C ALA A 117 -5.05 -1.70 -0.56
N ARG A 118 -5.52 -1.96 -1.78
CA ARG A 118 -4.96 -1.39 -3.01
C ARG A 118 -5.13 0.11 -3.11
N ALA A 119 -6.28 0.64 -2.69
CA ALA A 119 -6.51 2.08 -2.65
C ALA A 119 -5.56 2.75 -1.63
N ILE A 120 -5.46 2.22 -0.41
CA ILE A 120 -4.57 2.72 0.65
C ILE A 120 -3.10 2.71 0.20
N LEU A 121 -2.68 1.69 -0.52
CA LEU A 121 -1.31 1.56 -1.02
C LEU A 121 -0.87 2.70 -1.96
N ARG A 122 -1.81 3.43 -2.56
CA ARG A 122 -1.52 4.58 -3.44
C ARG A 122 -0.94 5.77 -2.68
N LEU A 123 -1.19 5.88 -1.36
CA LEU A 123 -0.60 6.92 -0.54
C LEU A 123 0.91 6.71 -0.39
N PRO A 124 1.74 7.77 -0.48
CA PRO A 124 3.19 7.63 -0.51
C PRO A 124 3.78 7.27 0.85
N GLY A 125 3.24 7.82 1.94
CA GLY A 125 3.78 7.70 3.29
C GLY A 125 3.11 6.60 4.12
N GLU A 126 3.87 5.94 5.00
CA GLU A 126 3.31 4.92 5.89
C GLU A 126 2.34 5.52 6.90
N GLN A 127 2.69 6.67 7.50
CA GLN A 127 1.82 7.34 8.46
C GLN A 127 0.49 7.78 7.85
N GLU A 128 0.52 8.21 6.59
CA GLU A 128 -0.68 8.57 5.84
C GLU A 128 -1.57 7.34 5.60
N ARG A 129 -0.95 6.20 5.25
CA ARG A 129 -1.65 4.92 5.08
C ARG A 129 -2.32 4.46 6.37
N LEU A 130 -1.61 4.52 7.51
CA LEU A 130 -2.16 4.15 8.82
C LEU A 130 -3.35 5.04 9.22
N ARG A 131 -3.22 6.37 9.06
CA ARG A 131 -4.31 7.32 9.32
C ARG A 131 -5.52 7.06 8.41
N ALA A 132 -5.27 6.86 7.13
CA ALA A 132 -6.33 6.57 6.17
C ALA A 132 -7.04 5.25 6.51
N THR A 133 -6.30 4.21 6.87
CA THR A 133 -6.86 2.92 7.28
C THR A 133 -7.75 3.08 8.51
N ALA A 134 -7.30 3.82 9.54
CA ALA A 134 -8.09 4.09 10.73
C ALA A 134 -9.42 4.80 10.40
N GLN A 135 -9.38 5.83 9.56
CA GLN A 135 -10.57 6.57 9.11
C GLN A 135 -11.54 5.69 8.31
N ILE A 136 -11.04 4.84 7.43
CA ILE A 136 -11.87 3.92 6.63
C ILE A 136 -12.59 2.92 7.54
N ILE A 137 -11.92 2.41 8.56
CA ILE A 137 -12.48 1.47 9.53
C ILE A 137 -13.52 2.18 10.41
N GLU A 138 -13.18 3.33 11.00
CA GLU A 138 -14.04 4.11 11.88
C GLU A 138 -15.38 4.46 11.22
N HIS A 139 -15.33 4.88 9.96
CA HIS A 139 -16.52 5.27 9.20
C HIS A 139 -17.15 4.15 8.38
N GLN A 140 -16.61 2.95 8.43
CA GLN A 140 -17.07 1.77 7.69
C GLN A 140 -17.28 2.07 6.18
N TRP A 141 -16.35 2.80 5.57
CA TRP A 141 -16.49 3.18 4.17
C TRP A 141 -16.39 1.97 3.25
N ASN A 142 -17.23 1.96 2.23
CA ASN A 142 -17.14 1.02 1.14
C ASN A 142 -15.97 1.39 0.20
N VAL A 143 -15.67 0.49 -0.77
CA VAL A 143 -14.56 0.67 -1.72
C VAL A 143 -14.64 2.00 -2.46
N SER A 144 -15.82 2.35 -2.99
CA SER A 144 -15.99 3.58 -3.77
C SER A 144 -15.71 4.84 -2.95
N ARG A 145 -16.20 4.88 -1.70
CA ARG A 145 -15.95 6.00 -0.78
C ARG A 145 -14.49 6.07 -0.39
N THR A 146 -13.85 4.92 -0.17
CA THR A 146 -12.41 4.82 0.10
C THR A 146 -11.59 5.37 -1.05
N GLU A 147 -11.87 4.96 -2.29
CA GLU A 147 -11.17 5.46 -3.48
C GLU A 147 -11.30 6.99 -3.61
N GLN A 148 -12.51 7.54 -3.45
CA GLN A 148 -12.74 9.00 -3.46
C GLN A 148 -11.96 9.73 -2.37
N TYR A 149 -11.88 9.15 -1.17
CA TYR A 149 -11.12 9.73 -0.06
C TYR A 149 -9.62 9.73 -0.36
N ILE A 150 -9.08 8.61 -0.86
CA ILE A 150 -7.67 8.50 -1.26
C ILE A 150 -7.36 9.45 -2.42
N ASP A 151 -8.24 9.57 -3.41
CA ASP A 151 -8.07 10.51 -4.53
C ASP A 151 -7.99 11.95 -4.05
N ARG A 152 -8.81 12.33 -3.07
CA ARG A 152 -8.76 13.66 -2.45
C ARG A 152 -7.42 13.88 -1.76
N LEU A 153 -6.96 12.93 -0.93
CA LEU A 153 -5.66 13.04 -0.25
C LEU A 153 -4.48 13.14 -1.22
N LEU A 154 -4.59 12.55 -2.40
CA LEU A 154 -3.56 12.62 -3.43
C LEU A 154 -3.65 13.92 -4.26
N SER A 155 -4.84 14.49 -4.41
CA SER A 155 -5.09 15.73 -5.16
C SER A 155 -4.79 16.97 -4.33
N ASP A 156 -5.13 16.93 -3.03
CA ASP A 156 -4.73 17.92 -2.05
C ASP A 156 -3.52 17.35 -1.30
N PRO A 157 -2.29 17.76 -1.64
CA PRO A 157 -1.15 17.37 -0.81
C PRO A 157 -1.46 17.80 0.62
N PRO A 158 -1.28 16.93 1.64
CA PRO A 158 -1.63 17.26 3.01
C PRO A 158 -1.01 18.60 3.34
N GLU A 159 -1.81 19.54 3.85
CA GLU A 159 -1.31 20.77 4.46
C GLU A 159 -0.13 20.37 5.34
N LYS A 160 1.06 20.82 4.97
CA LYS A 160 2.25 20.57 5.78
C LYS A 160 1.91 20.97 7.21
N PRO A 161 2.13 20.11 8.22
CA PRO A 161 1.71 20.40 9.57
C PRO A 161 2.19 21.79 9.96
N ALA A 162 1.38 22.54 10.68
CA ALA A 162 1.57 23.96 11.05
C ALA A 162 2.96 24.32 11.65
N GLY A 163 3.84 23.36 11.84
CA GLY A 163 5.27 23.55 12.17
C GLY A 163 6.12 24.15 11.04
N THR A 164 5.61 24.20 9.78
CA THR A 164 6.37 24.76 8.66
C THR A 164 6.22 26.29 8.58
N MET A 165 5.21 26.90 9.19
CA MET A 165 5.08 28.34 9.26
C MET A 165 6.22 29.00 10.03
N ARG A 166 6.74 28.35 11.07
CA ARG A 166 7.93 28.83 11.82
C ARG A 166 9.26 28.78 11.03
N ARG A 167 9.34 27.92 9.99
CA ARG A 167 10.54 27.86 9.11
C ARG A 167 10.48 28.88 7.98
N LEU A 168 9.29 29.24 7.49
CA LEU A 168 9.11 30.28 6.48
C LEU A 168 9.48 31.69 7.02
N ILE A 169 9.27 31.93 8.32
CA ILE A 169 9.61 33.19 8.97
C ILE A 169 11.12 33.36 9.19
N LYS A 170 11.93 32.29 9.07
CA LYS A 170 13.40 32.38 9.14
C LYS A 170 14.04 32.98 7.88
N ASP A 171 13.36 33.01 6.76
CA ASP A 171 13.85 33.67 5.53
C ASP A 171 13.09 34.98 5.33
N VAL A 172 13.65 36.04 5.88
CA VAL A 172 13.13 37.41 5.78
C VAL A 172 12.90 37.85 4.32
N ARG A 173 13.73 37.33 3.38
CA ARG A 173 13.59 37.65 1.94
C ARG A 173 12.31 37.02 1.36
N LEU A 174 11.99 35.78 1.76
CA LEU A 174 10.77 35.12 1.30
C LEU A 174 9.50 35.82 1.82
N PHE A 175 9.54 36.27 3.06
CA PHE A 175 8.45 37.06 3.66
C PHE A 175 8.26 38.38 2.92
N LEU A 176 9.33 39.13 2.69
CA LEU A 176 9.29 40.41 1.97
C LEU A 176 8.76 40.25 0.54
N ASN A 177 9.20 39.23 -0.19
CA ASN A 177 8.68 38.92 -1.51
C ASN A 177 7.18 38.61 -1.53
N THR A 178 6.66 38.00 -0.45
CA THR A 178 5.23 37.74 -0.31
C THR A 178 4.45 39.02 -0.08
N VAL A 179 4.98 39.92 0.73
CA VAL A 179 4.42 41.26 0.96
C VAL A 179 4.42 42.07 -0.32
N ASP A 180 5.53 42.09 -1.06
CA ASP A 180 5.66 42.79 -2.34
C ASP A 180 4.60 42.32 -3.35
N LYS A 181 4.40 41.01 -3.47
CA LYS A 181 3.35 40.43 -4.34
C LYS A 181 1.95 40.80 -3.90
N ALA A 182 1.66 40.77 -2.59
CA ALA A 182 0.35 41.12 -2.05
C ALA A 182 0.01 42.58 -2.32
N VAL A 183 0.97 43.49 -2.12
CA VAL A 183 0.82 44.91 -2.42
C VAL A 183 0.63 45.16 -3.93
N GLY A 184 1.37 44.41 -4.76
CA GLY A 184 1.21 44.44 -6.22
C GLY A 184 -0.21 44.10 -6.67
N MET A 185 -0.73 42.96 -6.18
CA MET A 185 -2.11 42.55 -6.47
C MET A 185 -3.17 43.55 -6.02
N MET A 186 -2.96 44.20 -4.85
CA MET A 186 -3.88 45.25 -4.38
C MET A 186 -3.88 46.47 -5.32
N LYS A 187 -2.71 46.90 -5.80
CA LYS A 187 -2.60 48.00 -6.78
C LYS A 187 -3.27 47.65 -8.11
N GLU A 188 -3.06 46.45 -8.62
CA GLU A 188 -3.70 45.96 -9.85
C GLU A 188 -5.23 45.87 -9.70
N SER A 189 -5.72 45.59 -8.47
CA SER A 189 -7.15 45.58 -8.16
C SER A 189 -7.73 46.99 -7.93
N GLY A 190 -6.97 48.07 -8.18
CA GLY A 190 -7.44 49.46 -8.08
C GLY A 190 -7.40 50.04 -6.67
N VAL A 191 -6.79 49.33 -5.67
CA VAL A 191 -6.60 49.89 -4.33
C VAL A 191 -5.33 50.75 -4.31
N ASN A 192 -5.49 52.05 -4.01
CA ASN A 192 -4.38 53.01 -3.98
C ASN A 192 -3.50 52.83 -2.73
N THR A 193 -2.70 51.76 -2.72
CA THR A 193 -1.85 51.36 -1.61
C THR A 193 -0.48 52.00 -1.69
N SER A 194 0.00 52.68 -0.63
CA SER A 194 1.42 53.10 -0.57
C SER A 194 2.24 52.06 0.14
N TYR A 195 3.46 51.82 -0.37
CA TYR A 195 4.40 50.82 0.14
C TYR A 195 5.80 51.41 0.14
N GLU A 196 6.43 51.45 1.32
CA GLU A 196 7.80 51.94 1.50
C GLU A 196 8.60 50.87 2.25
N LYS A 197 9.84 50.64 1.81
CA LYS A 197 10.79 49.74 2.43
C LYS A 197 12.06 50.48 2.73
N GLU A 198 12.51 50.46 3.98
CA GLU A 198 13.70 51.14 4.49
C GLU A 198 14.60 50.15 5.22
N GLU A 199 15.86 50.01 4.78
CA GLU A 199 16.86 49.24 5.51
C GLU A 199 17.48 50.11 6.62
N ARG A 200 17.51 49.60 7.86
CA ARG A 200 18.12 50.23 9.05
C ARG A 200 19.18 49.34 9.63
N GLU A 201 20.00 49.87 10.52
CA GLU A 201 21.09 49.09 11.17
C GLU A 201 20.53 47.92 12.00
N ASP A 202 19.36 48.05 12.54
CA ASP A 202 18.66 47.07 13.40
C ASP A 202 17.66 46.17 12.66
N GLY A 203 17.39 46.41 11.34
CA GLY A 203 16.46 45.61 10.60
C GLY A 203 15.86 46.29 9.34
N ILE A 204 14.80 45.72 8.81
CA ILE A 204 14.07 46.22 7.65
C ILE A 204 12.72 46.76 8.11
N LEU A 205 12.50 48.07 7.94
CA LEU A 205 11.21 48.70 8.19
C LEU A 205 10.36 48.65 6.94
N VAL A 206 9.13 48.08 7.05
CA VAL A 206 8.14 48.04 5.96
C VAL A 206 6.92 48.81 6.40
N LYS A 207 6.54 49.83 5.63
CA LYS A 207 5.32 50.63 5.85
C LYS A 207 4.34 50.37 4.72
N ILE A 208 3.14 49.94 5.03
CA ILE A 208 2.04 49.73 4.08
C ILE A 208 0.84 50.57 4.55
N LEU A 209 0.36 51.48 3.70
CA LEU A 209 -0.84 52.20 3.94
C LEU A 209 -1.91 51.72 2.95
N ILE A 210 -3.00 51.18 3.51
CA ILE A 210 -4.17 50.73 2.75
C ILE A 210 -5.31 51.72 3.10
N PRO A 211 -5.75 52.54 2.13
CA PRO A 211 -6.85 53.49 2.41
C PRO A 211 -8.16 52.75 2.60
N HIS A 212 -9.00 53.30 3.51
CA HIS A 212 -10.35 52.78 3.64
C HIS A 212 -11.15 52.95 2.35
N ALA A 213 -11.87 51.91 1.93
CA ALA A 213 -12.81 52.07 0.83
C ALA A 213 -13.82 53.18 1.17
N ARG A 214 -13.81 54.28 0.42
CA ARG A 214 -14.90 55.26 0.53
C ARG A 214 -16.19 54.56 0.07
N ARG A 215 -17.15 54.47 1.03
CA ARG A 215 -18.54 54.12 0.71
C ARG A 215 -19.17 55.14 -0.23
#